data_4b326b6303322b467ab8ccc1e74d77f5
#
_entry.id   4b326b6303322b467ab8ccc1e74d77f5
#
_cell.length_a   1.000
_cell.length_b   1.000
_cell.length_c   1.000
_cell.angle_alpha   90.00
_cell.angle_beta   90.00
_cell.angle_gamma   90.00
#
_symmetry.space_group_name_H-M   'P 1'
#
loop_
_entity.id
_entity.type
_entity.pdbx_description
1 polymer ?
#
loop_
_entity_poly.entity_id
_entity_poly.type
_entity_poly.pdbx_seq_one_letter_code
_entity_poly.pdbx_strand_id
1 'polypeptide(L)'
;MKSGEFFTVEQLKKHRVIAITDIILQEVSTPEVDDVIRISDDSGRGSGKIEHEHMKPALCILAAGIGSRLENFSEHINKGLLPLNNQAIISHLIDKTPEDYDVIMVLGYKSEMVKEYCKIAHPDRNFIFVTVDNYEGKETGPGYSISQAKKHLQRPFIWVTADTVVTDDFPPADYNWLGLYPTSIPELYSTVNVKGGSVIDFKNKSKDGYDYAFIGLAGVYDYETFWKQLVGDEIVSAYYDVDKY
;
A
#
# COMPACT_ATOMS: atom_id res chain seq x y z
N MET A 1 -11.29 28.47 25.52
CA MET A 1 -10.78 29.13 24.30
C MET A 1 -11.94 29.71 23.52
N LYS A 2 -11.78 30.88 22.93
CA LYS A 2 -12.72 31.48 21.99
C LYS A 2 -12.25 31.21 20.55
N SER A 3 -13.11 31.45 19.58
CA SER A 3 -12.73 31.33 18.16
C SER A 3 -11.51 32.22 17.84
N GLY A 4 -10.50 31.64 17.22
CA GLY A 4 -9.23 32.31 16.88
C GLY A 4 -8.18 32.39 18.00
N GLU A 5 -8.47 31.88 19.18
CA GLU A 5 -7.46 31.74 20.23
C GLU A 5 -6.58 30.52 20.00
N PHE A 6 -5.31 30.65 20.31
CA PHE A 6 -4.36 29.54 20.31
C PHE A 6 -3.64 29.45 21.67
N PHE A 7 -3.13 28.29 21.97
CA PHE A 7 -2.23 28.08 23.08
C PHE A 7 -1.15 27.07 22.70
N THR A 8 0.00 27.19 23.33
CA THR A 8 1.12 26.27 23.14
C THR A 8 1.16 25.29 24.31
N VAL A 9 1.24 24.01 23.99
CA VAL A 9 1.54 22.97 24.97
C VAL A 9 3.03 22.71 24.94
N GLU A 10 3.70 23.00 26.06
CA GLU A 10 5.12 22.72 26.20
C GLU A 10 5.39 21.22 26.27
N GLN A 11 6.57 20.81 25.84
CA GLN A 11 7.02 19.43 25.93
C GLN A 11 6.87 18.85 27.35
N LEU A 12 6.49 17.59 27.47
CA LEU A 12 6.23 16.88 28.73
C LEU A 12 5.08 17.44 29.59
N LYS A 13 4.23 18.30 29.03
CA LYS A 13 3.07 18.82 29.77
C LYS A 13 1.84 17.95 29.53
N LYS A 14 1.20 17.55 30.62
CA LYS A 14 -0.12 16.92 30.59
C LYS A 14 -1.18 17.96 30.24
N HIS A 15 -1.99 17.70 29.28
CA HIS A 15 -3.11 18.55 28.90
C HIS A 15 -4.34 17.73 28.48
N ARG A 16 -5.48 18.37 28.49
CA ARG A 16 -6.73 17.79 28.00
C ARG A 16 -7.56 18.88 27.35
N VAL A 17 -8.13 18.59 26.21
CA VAL A 17 -9.13 19.44 25.55
C VAL A 17 -10.52 18.88 25.84
N ILE A 18 -11.42 19.74 26.34
CA ILE A 18 -12.82 19.39 26.60
C ILE A 18 -13.66 20.36 25.77
N ALA A 19 -14.43 19.83 24.83
CA ALA A 19 -15.40 20.60 24.06
C ALA A 19 -16.70 20.77 24.87
N ILE A 20 -17.12 22.02 25.13
CA ILE A 20 -18.38 22.33 25.81
C ILE A 20 -19.51 22.52 24.77
N THR A 21 -19.14 22.90 23.55
CA THR A 21 -19.99 23.01 22.36
C THR A 21 -19.23 22.43 21.17
N ASP A 22 -19.86 22.35 20.03
CA ASP A 22 -19.16 21.96 18.79
C ASP A 22 -18.00 22.91 18.52
N ILE A 23 -16.81 22.35 18.30
CA ILE A 23 -15.59 23.09 18.02
C ILE A 23 -14.87 22.51 16.79
N ILE A 24 -14.15 23.36 16.08
CA ILE A 24 -13.11 22.96 15.12
C ILE A 24 -11.77 23.27 15.80
N LEU A 25 -10.98 22.25 16.03
CA LEU A 25 -9.64 22.36 16.61
C LEU A 25 -8.61 22.01 15.54
N GLN A 26 -7.65 22.91 15.32
CA GLN A 26 -6.48 22.62 14.52
C GLN A 26 -5.27 22.47 15.45
N GLU A 27 -4.63 21.33 15.41
CA GLU A 27 -3.39 21.06 16.10
C GLU A 27 -2.22 21.08 15.11
N VAL A 28 -1.12 21.70 15.51
CA VAL A 28 0.14 21.67 14.78
C VAL A 28 1.18 21.17 15.75
N SER A 29 1.77 20.04 15.46
CA SER A 29 2.82 19.40 16.26
C SER A 29 4.07 19.13 15.42
N THR A 30 5.15 18.73 16.07
CA THR A 30 6.31 18.17 15.40
C THR A 30 5.94 16.79 14.83
N PRO A 31 6.65 16.30 13.78
CA PRO A 31 6.34 15.01 13.18
C PRO A 31 6.63 13.79 14.08
N GLU A 32 7.34 14.01 15.18
CA GLU A 32 7.69 12.97 16.14
C GLU A 32 6.48 12.65 17.02
N VAL A 33 5.68 11.67 16.62
CA VAL A 33 4.51 11.20 17.38
C VAL A 33 4.84 10.09 18.38
N ASP A 34 6.07 9.59 18.37
CA ASP A 34 6.52 8.48 19.22
C ASP A 34 6.62 8.81 20.71
N ASP A 35 6.66 10.07 21.06
CA ASP A 35 6.70 10.58 22.44
C ASP A 35 5.32 10.97 22.99
N VAL A 36 4.26 10.85 22.19
CA VAL A 36 2.88 11.12 22.64
C VAL A 36 2.38 9.94 23.48
N ILE A 37 2.11 10.20 24.76
CA ILE A 37 1.55 9.21 25.67
C ILE A 37 0.16 9.64 26.12
N ARG A 38 -0.87 8.86 25.78
CA ARG A 38 -2.23 9.06 26.28
C ARG A 38 -2.36 8.47 27.67
N ILE A 39 -2.64 9.29 28.65
CA ILE A 39 -2.78 8.88 30.05
C ILE A 39 -4.21 8.42 30.31
N SER A 40 -5.20 9.12 29.76
CA SER A 40 -6.61 8.74 29.77
C SER A 40 -7.38 9.52 28.72
N ASP A 41 -8.40 8.93 28.14
CA ASP A 41 -9.39 9.63 27.32
C ASP A 41 -10.81 9.08 27.52
N ASP A 42 -11.83 9.86 27.14
CA ASP A 42 -13.24 9.51 27.33
C ASP A 42 -13.76 8.50 26.29
N SER A 43 -12.96 8.24 25.26
CA SER A 43 -13.30 7.28 24.18
C SER A 43 -12.73 5.89 24.45
N GLY A 44 -12.14 5.64 25.62
CA GLY A 44 -11.60 4.33 26.00
C GLY A 44 -10.37 3.90 25.22
N ARG A 45 -9.67 4.84 24.57
CA ARG A 45 -8.44 4.56 23.79
C ARG A 45 -7.23 4.28 24.66
N GLY A 46 -7.47 3.89 25.89
CA GLY A 46 -6.50 3.34 26.80
C GLY A 46 -5.44 4.31 27.28
N SER A 47 -4.62 3.82 28.19
CA SER A 47 -3.43 4.48 28.69
C SER A 47 -2.21 4.01 27.91
N GLY A 48 -1.38 4.93 27.46
CA GLY A 48 -0.12 4.62 26.80
C GLY A 48 -0.08 4.93 25.31
N LYS A 49 0.88 4.33 24.65
CA LYS A 49 1.14 4.50 23.22
C LYS A 49 0.03 3.82 22.40
N ILE A 50 -0.59 4.55 21.48
CA ILE A 50 -1.59 3.96 20.58
C ILE A 50 -0.83 3.31 19.44
N GLU A 51 -0.88 1.98 19.36
CA GLU A 51 -0.08 1.18 18.45
C GLU A 51 -0.25 1.59 16.99
N HIS A 52 -1.48 1.84 16.55
CA HIS A 52 -1.72 2.24 15.15
C HIS A 52 -1.31 3.68 14.79
N GLU A 53 -1.20 4.60 15.77
CA GLU A 53 -0.67 5.97 15.55
C GLU A 53 0.86 5.97 15.33
N HIS A 54 1.51 4.87 15.67
CA HIS A 54 2.96 4.68 15.55
C HIS A 54 3.34 3.58 14.55
N MET A 55 2.34 2.99 13.88
CA MET A 55 2.60 1.99 12.86
C MET A 55 3.21 2.65 11.63
N LYS A 56 4.44 2.24 11.31
CA LYS A 56 5.07 2.62 10.05
C LYS A 56 4.31 1.97 8.89
N PRO A 57 4.09 2.70 7.79
CA PRO A 57 3.55 2.09 6.60
C PRO A 57 4.42 0.93 6.09
N ALA A 58 3.87 0.10 5.24
CA ALA A 58 4.58 -1.02 4.64
C ALA A 58 4.59 -0.92 3.11
N LEU A 59 5.62 -1.49 2.49
CA LEU A 59 5.63 -1.80 1.06
C LEU A 59 5.30 -3.27 0.87
N CYS A 60 4.28 -3.59 0.09
CA CYS A 60 3.92 -4.95 -0.28
C CYS A 60 4.20 -5.20 -1.76
N ILE A 61 5.13 -6.11 -2.08
CA ILE A 61 5.48 -6.47 -3.46
C ILE A 61 4.91 -7.84 -3.79
N LEU A 62 4.03 -7.91 -4.81
CA LEU A 62 3.40 -9.13 -5.27
C LEU A 62 4.26 -9.79 -6.35
N ALA A 63 5.06 -10.79 -5.97
CA ALA A 63 6.02 -11.49 -6.82
C ALA A 63 5.77 -13.01 -6.91
N ALA A 64 4.54 -13.45 -6.63
CA ALA A 64 4.21 -14.89 -6.59
C ALA A 64 4.07 -15.53 -7.98
N GLY A 65 3.62 -14.80 -8.99
CA GLY A 65 3.27 -15.33 -10.30
C GLY A 65 4.45 -15.83 -11.13
N ILE A 66 4.17 -16.79 -12.02
CA ILE A 66 5.17 -17.42 -12.91
C ILE A 66 5.72 -16.44 -13.95
N GLY A 67 4.92 -15.48 -14.41
CA GLY A 67 5.30 -14.59 -15.50
C GLY A 67 5.24 -15.28 -16.87
N SER A 68 4.20 -16.08 -17.15
CA SER A 68 4.04 -16.91 -18.35
C SER A 68 4.20 -16.16 -19.68
N ARG A 69 3.97 -14.83 -19.68
CA ARG A 69 4.18 -13.98 -20.88
C ARG A 69 5.66 -13.77 -21.24
N LEU A 70 6.57 -14.10 -20.33
CA LEU A 70 8.02 -14.00 -20.54
C LEU A 70 8.61 -15.26 -21.20
N GLU A 71 7.77 -16.23 -21.52
CA GLU A 71 8.14 -17.48 -22.21
C GLU A 71 9.37 -18.14 -21.53
N ASN A 72 10.42 -18.44 -22.31
CA ASN A 72 11.61 -19.14 -21.83
C ASN A 72 12.37 -18.42 -20.70
N PHE A 73 12.23 -17.09 -20.57
CA PHE A 73 12.89 -16.36 -19.48
C PHE A 73 12.31 -16.73 -18.11
N SER A 74 11.00 -17.00 -18.03
CA SER A 74 10.36 -17.38 -16.79
C SER A 74 10.83 -18.75 -16.25
N GLU A 75 11.36 -19.62 -17.14
CA GLU A 75 11.89 -20.93 -16.72
C GLU A 75 13.11 -20.80 -15.80
N HIS A 76 13.86 -19.73 -15.89
CA HIS A 76 15.15 -19.57 -15.21
C HIS A 76 15.13 -18.55 -14.08
N ILE A 77 14.26 -17.54 -14.14
CA ILE A 77 14.27 -16.42 -13.20
C ILE A 77 12.85 -15.98 -12.82
N ASN A 78 12.66 -15.51 -11.58
CA ASN A 78 11.41 -14.80 -11.22
C ASN A 78 11.37 -13.45 -11.96
N LYS A 79 10.19 -13.04 -12.47
CA LYS A 79 10.02 -11.81 -13.24
C LYS A 79 10.49 -10.54 -12.51
N GLY A 80 10.33 -10.49 -11.19
CA GLY A 80 10.79 -9.37 -10.37
C GLY A 80 12.31 -9.23 -10.30
N LEU A 81 13.05 -10.28 -10.65
CA LEU A 81 14.52 -10.27 -10.70
C LEU A 81 15.08 -9.93 -12.09
N LEU A 82 14.23 -9.69 -13.09
CA LEU A 82 14.70 -9.25 -14.40
C LEU A 82 15.47 -7.93 -14.26
N PRO A 83 16.64 -7.83 -14.92
CA PRO A 83 17.48 -6.65 -14.82
C PRO A 83 16.90 -5.48 -15.62
N LEU A 84 16.85 -4.33 -15.00
CA LEU A 84 16.60 -3.04 -15.62
C LEU A 84 17.70 -2.07 -15.15
N ASN A 85 18.45 -1.47 -16.08
CA ASN A 85 19.56 -0.56 -15.76
C ASN A 85 20.52 -1.13 -14.68
N ASN A 86 20.94 -2.39 -14.84
CA ASN A 86 21.87 -3.11 -13.95
C ASN A 86 21.32 -3.41 -12.53
N GLN A 87 20.03 -3.29 -12.31
CA GLN A 87 19.37 -3.57 -11.03
C GLN A 87 18.11 -4.40 -11.28
N ALA A 88 17.72 -5.29 -10.35
CA ALA A 88 16.48 -6.03 -10.48
C ALA A 88 15.25 -5.10 -10.36
N ILE A 89 14.15 -5.41 -11.06
CA ILE A 89 12.92 -4.60 -11.01
C ILE A 89 12.45 -4.39 -9.56
N ILE A 90 12.47 -5.43 -8.72
CA ILE A 90 12.06 -5.31 -7.31
C ILE A 90 12.91 -4.33 -6.52
N SER A 91 14.20 -4.17 -6.85
CA SER A 91 15.06 -3.17 -6.20
C SER A 91 14.65 -1.75 -6.54
N HIS A 92 14.28 -1.48 -7.81
CA HIS A 92 13.71 -0.17 -8.18
C HIS A 92 12.45 0.17 -7.40
N LEU A 93 11.63 -0.84 -7.04
CA LEU A 93 10.43 -0.64 -6.25
C LEU A 93 10.75 -0.39 -4.77
N ILE A 94 11.69 -1.16 -4.21
CA ILE A 94 12.13 -1.03 -2.82
C ILE A 94 12.75 0.35 -2.58
N ASP A 95 13.60 0.82 -3.49
CA ASP A 95 14.32 2.09 -3.38
C ASP A 95 13.40 3.33 -3.45
N LYS A 96 12.12 3.16 -3.88
CA LYS A 96 11.12 4.23 -3.92
C LYS A 96 10.37 4.45 -2.60
N THR A 97 10.66 3.67 -1.59
CA THR A 97 10.03 3.81 -0.26
C THR A 97 11.07 4.13 0.80
N PRO A 98 10.71 4.88 1.85
CA PRO A 98 11.58 5.17 2.98
C PRO A 98 12.22 3.90 3.55
N GLU A 99 13.46 4.00 4.04
CA GLU A 99 14.22 2.85 4.54
C GLU A 99 13.56 2.16 5.74
N ASP A 100 12.77 2.91 6.49
CA ASP A 100 12.07 2.43 7.68
C ASP A 100 10.74 1.72 7.38
N TYR A 101 10.30 1.66 6.13
CA TYR A 101 9.16 0.82 5.74
C TYR A 101 9.54 -0.66 5.80
N ASP A 102 8.68 -1.48 6.42
CA ASP A 102 8.77 -2.93 6.26
C ASP A 102 8.45 -3.32 4.82
N VAL A 103 9.22 -4.25 4.26
CA VAL A 103 9.00 -4.77 2.91
C VAL A 103 8.38 -6.16 2.99
N ILE A 104 7.09 -6.26 2.67
CA ILE A 104 6.37 -7.52 2.62
C ILE A 104 6.45 -8.08 1.20
N MET A 105 7.14 -9.20 1.04
CA MET A 105 7.30 -9.88 -0.25
C MET A 105 6.33 -11.06 -0.32
N VAL A 106 5.32 -10.97 -1.18
CA VAL A 106 4.41 -12.09 -1.45
C VAL A 106 4.99 -12.93 -2.59
N LEU A 107 5.45 -14.13 -2.26
CA LEU A 107 6.26 -14.98 -3.10
C LEU A 107 5.57 -16.32 -3.39
N GLY A 108 5.79 -16.86 -4.56
CA GLY A 108 5.35 -18.19 -5.00
C GLY A 108 6.42 -18.83 -5.87
N TYR A 109 6.30 -18.64 -7.18
CA TYR A 109 7.24 -19.18 -8.13
C TYR A 109 8.67 -18.68 -7.89
N LYS A 110 9.63 -19.62 -7.75
CA LYS A 110 11.06 -19.33 -7.48
C LYS A 110 11.29 -18.43 -6.26
N SER A 111 10.52 -18.64 -5.20
CA SER A 111 10.54 -17.83 -3.99
C SER A 111 11.92 -17.72 -3.35
N GLU A 112 12.69 -18.83 -3.28
CA GLU A 112 14.01 -18.84 -2.62
C GLU A 112 15.02 -17.92 -3.33
N MET A 113 14.99 -17.88 -4.65
CA MET A 113 15.85 -16.99 -5.44
C MET A 113 15.56 -15.51 -5.12
N VAL A 114 14.30 -15.14 -4.97
CA VAL A 114 13.91 -13.77 -4.60
C VAL A 114 14.33 -13.44 -3.17
N LYS A 115 14.12 -14.36 -2.22
CA LYS A 115 14.53 -14.19 -0.81
C LYS A 115 16.03 -13.98 -0.68
N GLU A 116 16.81 -14.78 -1.37
CA GLU A 116 18.27 -14.67 -1.36
C GLU A 116 18.73 -13.34 -1.95
N TYR A 117 18.19 -12.97 -3.11
CA TYR A 117 18.48 -11.68 -3.72
C TYR A 117 18.17 -10.50 -2.78
N CYS A 118 16.97 -10.46 -2.19
CA CYS A 118 16.57 -9.37 -1.28
C CYS A 118 17.53 -9.22 -0.11
N LYS A 119 17.94 -10.32 0.52
CA LYS A 119 18.88 -10.32 1.65
C LYS A 119 20.27 -9.81 1.28
N ILE A 120 20.73 -10.08 0.06
CA ILE A 120 22.05 -9.66 -0.42
C ILE A 120 22.01 -8.21 -0.91
N ALA A 121 21.02 -7.84 -1.70
CA ALA A 121 20.94 -6.53 -2.34
C ALA A 121 20.47 -5.42 -1.39
N HIS A 122 19.68 -5.77 -0.37
CA HIS A 122 19.07 -4.81 0.57
C HIS A 122 19.22 -5.30 2.03
N PRO A 123 20.45 -5.45 2.54
CA PRO A 123 20.72 -6.06 3.85
C PRO A 123 20.12 -5.25 5.03
N ASP A 124 19.94 -3.94 4.85
CA ASP A 124 19.45 -3.02 5.88
C ASP A 124 17.91 -2.88 5.91
N ARG A 125 17.20 -3.51 4.95
CA ARG A 125 15.74 -3.49 4.88
C ARG A 125 15.14 -4.61 5.73
N ASN A 126 14.03 -4.30 6.41
CA ASN A 126 13.26 -5.30 7.15
C ASN A 126 12.30 -6.04 6.20
N PHE A 127 12.60 -7.31 5.89
CA PHE A 127 11.79 -8.15 5.02
C PHE A 127 10.88 -9.10 5.79
N ILE A 128 9.62 -9.15 5.35
CA ILE A 128 8.64 -10.18 5.74
C ILE A 128 8.30 -10.98 4.48
N PHE A 129 8.68 -12.25 4.44
CA PHE A 129 8.40 -13.13 3.31
C PHE A 129 7.12 -13.93 3.57
N VAL A 130 6.13 -13.77 2.70
CA VAL A 130 4.88 -14.52 2.70
C VAL A 130 4.89 -15.45 1.49
N THR A 131 4.88 -16.75 1.72
CA THR A 131 4.85 -17.74 0.63
C THR A 131 3.41 -18.11 0.31
N VAL A 132 3.09 -18.11 -0.98
CA VAL A 132 1.79 -18.50 -1.53
C VAL A 132 1.96 -19.87 -2.19
N ASP A 133 1.20 -20.85 -1.73
CA ASP A 133 1.29 -22.22 -2.25
C ASP A 133 0.58 -22.37 -3.60
N ASN A 134 -0.53 -21.63 -3.81
CA ASN A 134 -1.27 -21.63 -5.05
C ASN A 134 -0.97 -20.35 -5.85
N TYR A 135 -0.07 -20.42 -6.82
CA TYR A 135 0.30 -19.30 -7.69
C TYR A 135 0.02 -19.58 -9.18
N GLU A 136 -0.63 -20.71 -9.49
CA GLU A 136 -1.03 -21.13 -10.84
C GLU A 136 -2.55 -21.36 -10.90
N GLY A 137 -3.19 -20.96 -12.02
CA GLY A 137 -4.59 -21.25 -12.29
C GLY A 137 -5.52 -20.03 -12.17
N LYS A 138 -6.84 -20.30 -12.22
CA LYS A 138 -7.84 -19.26 -12.40
C LYS A 138 -8.12 -18.38 -11.17
N GLU A 139 -7.72 -18.82 -9.99
CA GLU A 139 -8.01 -18.13 -8.72
C GLU A 139 -6.74 -17.56 -8.05
N THR A 140 -5.72 -17.27 -8.86
CA THR A 140 -4.38 -16.89 -8.37
C THR A 140 -3.95 -15.48 -8.79
N GLY A 141 -4.84 -14.52 -8.75
CA GLY A 141 -4.56 -13.14 -9.13
C GLY A 141 -3.93 -12.29 -8.01
N PRO A 142 -3.74 -10.98 -8.26
CA PRO A 142 -3.19 -10.04 -7.29
C PRO A 142 -4.00 -9.96 -5.99
N GLY A 143 -5.34 -10.02 -6.05
CA GLY A 143 -6.21 -9.99 -4.88
C GLY A 143 -6.02 -11.19 -3.98
N TYR A 144 -5.92 -12.40 -4.55
CA TYR A 144 -5.57 -13.59 -3.78
C TYR A 144 -4.18 -13.45 -3.15
N SER A 145 -3.19 -13.03 -3.92
CA SER A 145 -1.82 -12.89 -3.42
C SER A 145 -1.72 -11.92 -2.25
N ILE A 146 -2.31 -10.73 -2.35
CA ILE A 146 -2.26 -9.75 -1.27
C ILE A 146 -3.03 -10.22 -0.03
N SER A 147 -4.11 -10.98 -0.19
CA SER A 147 -4.89 -11.52 0.91
C SER A 147 -4.07 -12.43 1.84
N GLN A 148 -3.07 -13.13 1.29
CA GLN A 148 -2.15 -13.98 2.07
C GLN A 148 -1.23 -13.15 2.99
N ALA A 149 -1.00 -11.88 2.64
CA ALA A 149 -0.22 -10.94 3.46
C ALA A 149 -1.08 -10.15 4.47
N LYS A 150 -2.41 -10.35 4.50
CA LYS A 150 -3.37 -9.57 5.31
C LYS A 150 -2.93 -9.34 6.74
N LYS A 151 -2.39 -10.36 7.43
CA LYS A 151 -1.96 -10.26 8.83
C LYS A 151 -0.80 -9.28 9.05
N HIS A 152 0.00 -9.00 8.02
CA HIS A 152 1.13 -8.09 8.06
C HIS A 152 0.80 -6.69 7.54
N LEU A 153 -0.39 -6.53 6.95
CA LEU A 153 -0.90 -5.31 6.33
C LEU A 153 -2.11 -4.74 7.11
N GLN A 154 -2.11 -4.86 8.44
CA GLN A 154 -3.08 -4.22 9.34
C GLN A 154 -2.62 -2.81 9.74
N ARG A 155 -2.21 -2.02 8.73
CA ARG A 155 -1.65 -0.67 8.81
C ARG A 155 -1.68 -0.04 7.42
N PRO A 156 -1.47 1.27 7.27
CA PRO A 156 -1.30 1.87 5.95
C PRO A 156 -0.19 1.18 5.16
N PHE A 157 -0.38 0.99 3.86
CA PHE A 157 0.61 0.32 3.02
C PHE A 157 0.54 0.78 1.56
N ILE A 158 1.66 0.64 0.87
CA ILE A 158 1.74 0.69 -0.59
C ILE A 158 1.84 -0.74 -1.09
N TRP A 159 1.10 -1.10 -2.13
CA TRP A 159 1.32 -2.36 -2.79
C TRP A 159 1.58 -2.20 -4.28
N VAL A 160 2.40 -3.11 -4.83
CA VAL A 160 2.81 -3.07 -6.23
C VAL A 160 3.05 -4.49 -6.75
N THR A 161 2.74 -4.71 -8.03
CA THR A 161 3.13 -5.94 -8.71
C THR A 161 4.60 -5.88 -9.15
N ALA A 162 5.31 -6.99 -9.00
CA ALA A 162 6.77 -7.07 -9.24
C ALA A 162 7.20 -6.84 -10.71
N ASP A 163 6.28 -6.66 -11.63
CA ASP A 163 6.51 -6.35 -13.04
C ASP A 163 6.11 -4.92 -13.43
N THR A 164 5.71 -4.12 -12.45
CA THR A 164 5.41 -2.69 -12.65
C THR A 164 6.71 -1.88 -12.47
N VAL A 165 7.01 -1.05 -13.44
CA VAL A 165 8.14 -0.10 -13.38
C VAL A 165 7.58 1.31 -13.47
N VAL A 166 7.91 2.13 -12.48
CA VAL A 166 7.47 3.52 -12.38
C VAL A 166 8.68 4.42 -12.24
N THR A 167 8.74 5.50 -13.00
CA THR A 167 9.82 6.50 -12.94
C THR A 167 9.61 7.50 -11.81
N ASP A 168 8.35 7.87 -11.56
CA ASP A 168 7.99 8.82 -10.52
C ASP A 168 8.16 8.23 -9.12
N ASP A 169 8.33 9.08 -8.11
CA ASP A 169 8.34 8.67 -6.72
C ASP A 169 6.95 8.17 -6.28
N PHE A 170 6.92 7.25 -5.34
CA PHE A 170 5.65 6.81 -4.77
C PHE A 170 5.10 7.88 -3.82
N PRO A 171 3.81 8.27 -3.96
CA PRO A 171 3.17 9.05 -2.92
C PRO A 171 3.18 8.27 -1.59
N PRO A 172 3.18 8.94 -0.43
CA PRO A 172 3.09 8.26 0.86
C PRO A 172 1.74 7.53 1.02
N ALA A 173 1.67 6.59 1.96
CA ALA A 173 0.43 5.86 2.27
C ALA A 173 -0.41 6.57 3.35
N ASP A 174 -0.48 7.90 3.33
CA ASP A 174 -1.25 8.75 4.26
C ASP A 174 -2.64 9.14 3.70
N TYR A 175 -2.95 8.70 2.50
CA TYR A 175 -4.28 8.73 1.85
C TYR A 175 -4.40 7.56 0.86
N ASN A 176 -5.62 7.30 0.38
CA ASN A 176 -5.85 6.27 -0.64
C ASN A 176 -5.54 6.81 -2.04
N TRP A 177 -4.78 6.08 -2.83
CA TRP A 177 -4.47 6.47 -4.20
C TRP A 177 -4.22 5.26 -5.12
N LEU A 178 -4.45 5.44 -6.42
CA LEU A 178 -4.19 4.44 -7.47
C LEU A 178 -3.15 4.95 -8.46
N GLY A 179 -2.21 4.10 -8.85
CA GLY A 179 -1.31 4.32 -9.97
C GLY A 179 -2.04 4.07 -11.28
N LEU A 180 -2.17 5.11 -12.10
CA LEU A 180 -2.91 5.09 -13.35
C LEU A 180 -2.06 5.53 -14.53
N TYR A 181 -2.31 4.95 -15.70
CA TYR A 181 -1.64 5.33 -16.95
C TYR A 181 -2.61 5.30 -18.12
N PRO A 182 -2.58 6.27 -19.05
CA PRO A 182 -3.41 6.24 -20.25
C PRO A 182 -3.11 5.00 -21.08
N THR A 183 -4.16 4.36 -21.63
CA THR A 183 -3.99 3.15 -22.45
C THR A 183 -4.81 3.22 -23.74
N SER A 184 -4.24 2.68 -24.82
CA SER A 184 -4.96 2.45 -26.08
C SER A 184 -5.53 1.03 -26.22
N ILE A 185 -5.28 0.15 -25.23
CA ILE A 185 -5.67 -1.25 -25.21
C ILE A 185 -6.36 -1.62 -23.90
N PRO A 186 -7.49 -0.96 -23.57
CA PRO A 186 -8.15 -1.11 -22.27
C PRO A 186 -8.60 -2.55 -21.97
N GLU A 187 -8.86 -3.35 -22.99
CA GLU A 187 -9.25 -4.75 -22.83
C GLU A 187 -8.21 -5.67 -22.19
N LEU A 188 -6.98 -5.21 -22.05
CA LEU A 188 -5.92 -5.97 -21.38
C LEU A 188 -5.79 -5.65 -19.90
N TYR A 189 -6.43 -4.58 -19.41
CA TYR A 189 -6.23 -4.04 -18.08
C TYR A 189 -7.54 -3.88 -17.31
N SER A 190 -7.44 -3.76 -15.99
CA SER A 190 -8.48 -3.10 -15.20
C SER A 190 -8.39 -1.59 -15.48
N THR A 191 -9.51 -0.97 -15.84
CA THR A 191 -9.56 0.42 -16.30
C THR A 191 -10.51 1.24 -15.44
N VAL A 192 -10.23 2.53 -15.33
CA VAL A 192 -11.01 3.47 -14.51
C VAL A 192 -11.33 4.75 -15.27
N ASN A 193 -12.46 5.37 -14.92
CA ASN A 193 -12.79 6.73 -15.26
C ASN A 193 -12.54 7.64 -14.06
N VAL A 194 -11.98 8.83 -14.30
CA VAL A 194 -11.58 9.78 -13.27
C VAL A 194 -12.31 11.09 -13.45
N LYS A 195 -12.82 11.67 -12.37
CA LYS A 195 -13.42 13.01 -12.37
C LYS A 195 -12.97 13.77 -11.12
N GLY A 196 -12.37 14.94 -11.33
CA GLY A 196 -11.91 15.78 -10.22
C GLY A 196 -10.81 15.14 -9.36
N GLY A 197 -10.04 14.20 -9.93
CA GLY A 197 -9.00 13.45 -9.21
C GLY A 197 -9.49 12.17 -8.53
N SER A 198 -10.80 11.91 -8.48
CA SER A 198 -11.37 10.70 -7.88
C SER A 198 -11.82 9.70 -8.94
N VAL A 199 -11.68 8.41 -8.64
CA VAL A 199 -12.20 7.32 -9.47
C VAL A 199 -13.72 7.28 -9.32
N ILE A 200 -14.44 7.37 -10.44
CA ILE A 200 -15.91 7.38 -10.47
C ILE A 200 -16.52 6.10 -11.01
N ASP A 201 -15.76 5.32 -11.74
CA ASP A 201 -16.18 4.04 -12.30
C ASP A 201 -14.96 3.19 -12.67
N PHE A 202 -15.14 1.87 -12.63
CA PHE A 202 -14.08 0.96 -13.03
C PHE A 202 -14.65 -0.21 -13.85
N LYS A 203 -13.81 -0.82 -14.69
CA LYS A 203 -14.15 -2.01 -15.46
C LYS A 203 -12.95 -2.93 -15.64
N ASN A 204 -13.18 -4.20 -15.53
CA ASN A 204 -12.13 -5.19 -15.76
C ASN A 204 -12.15 -5.67 -17.22
N LYS A 205 -11.04 -5.44 -17.93
CA LYS A 205 -10.80 -5.93 -19.29
C LYS A 205 -11.94 -5.61 -20.27
N SER A 206 -12.28 -4.33 -20.39
CA SER A 206 -13.34 -3.84 -21.26
C SER A 206 -12.77 -3.08 -22.47
N LYS A 207 -13.47 -3.17 -23.62
CA LYS A 207 -13.21 -2.36 -24.81
C LYS A 207 -13.90 -0.99 -24.79
N ASP A 208 -14.74 -0.75 -23.81
CA ASP A 208 -15.40 0.54 -23.64
C ASP A 208 -14.36 1.62 -23.33
N GLY A 209 -14.63 2.84 -23.72
CA GLY A 209 -13.73 3.97 -23.49
C GLY A 209 -13.62 4.30 -22.01
N TYR A 210 -12.46 4.05 -21.45
CA TYR A 210 -12.06 4.43 -20.09
C TYR A 210 -10.82 5.30 -20.18
N ASP A 211 -10.68 6.21 -19.22
CA ASP A 211 -9.62 7.22 -19.23
C ASP A 211 -8.25 6.59 -19.01
N TYR A 212 -8.16 5.62 -18.06
CA TYR A 212 -6.87 5.10 -17.61
C TYR A 212 -6.90 3.61 -17.32
N ALA A 213 -5.75 2.97 -17.52
CA ALA A 213 -5.45 1.63 -17.01
C ALA A 213 -4.88 1.73 -15.59
N PHE A 214 -5.30 0.84 -14.71
CA PHE A 214 -4.67 0.62 -13.43
C PHE A 214 -3.37 -0.19 -13.63
N ILE A 215 -2.24 0.32 -13.13
CA ILE A 215 -0.90 -0.25 -13.40
C ILE A 215 -0.42 -1.24 -12.36
N GLY A 216 -1.27 -1.65 -11.41
CA GLY A 216 -0.87 -2.58 -10.35
C GLY A 216 -0.02 -1.93 -9.25
N LEU A 217 -0.25 -0.66 -8.96
CA LEU A 217 0.39 0.12 -7.90
C LEU A 217 -0.65 0.96 -7.18
N ALA A 218 -0.69 0.90 -5.86
CA ALA A 218 -1.62 1.72 -5.08
C ALA A 218 -1.18 1.94 -3.64
N GLY A 219 -1.62 3.06 -3.05
CA GLY A 219 -1.53 3.32 -1.62
C GLY A 219 -2.87 3.08 -0.93
N VAL A 220 -2.83 2.44 0.22
CA VAL A 220 -3.98 2.10 1.05
C VAL A 220 -3.77 2.70 2.43
N TYR A 221 -4.49 3.76 2.72
CA TYR A 221 -4.57 4.36 4.05
C TYR A 221 -5.66 3.69 4.88
N ASP A 222 -6.88 3.59 4.32
CA ASP A 222 -8.04 2.97 4.97
C ASP A 222 -8.01 1.42 4.84
N TYR A 223 -6.94 0.82 5.36
CA TYR A 223 -6.71 -0.63 5.23
C TYR A 223 -7.85 -1.48 5.81
N GLU A 224 -8.53 -1.03 6.87
CA GLU A 224 -9.66 -1.76 7.42
C GLU A 224 -10.82 -1.87 6.43
N THR A 225 -11.15 -0.77 5.75
CA THR A 225 -12.18 -0.75 4.71
C THR A 225 -11.74 -1.56 3.50
N PHE A 226 -10.48 -1.41 3.06
CA PHE A 226 -9.90 -2.21 1.99
C PHE A 226 -10.09 -3.72 2.26
N TRP A 227 -9.78 -4.19 3.46
CA TRP A 227 -9.91 -5.61 3.81
C TRP A 227 -11.36 -6.09 3.94
N LYS A 228 -12.31 -5.21 4.21
CA LYS A 228 -13.75 -5.54 4.20
C LYS A 228 -14.29 -5.68 2.78
N GLN A 229 -13.75 -4.88 1.86
CA GLN A 229 -14.22 -4.83 0.47
C GLN A 229 -13.50 -5.81 -0.47
N LEU A 230 -12.28 -6.25 -0.12
CA LEU A 230 -11.55 -7.19 -0.94
C LEU A 230 -12.25 -8.56 -0.96
N VAL A 231 -12.90 -8.88 -2.08
CA VAL A 231 -13.58 -10.15 -2.33
C VAL A 231 -12.88 -10.88 -3.47
N GLY A 232 -12.32 -12.05 -3.18
CA GLY A 232 -11.62 -12.85 -4.18
C GLY A 232 -10.43 -12.11 -4.78
N ASP A 233 -10.41 -11.98 -6.11
CA ASP A 233 -9.33 -11.34 -6.87
C ASP A 233 -9.63 -9.91 -7.33
N GLU A 234 -10.80 -9.38 -6.95
CA GLU A 234 -11.25 -8.07 -7.41
C GLU A 234 -10.66 -6.93 -6.56
N ILE A 235 -9.35 -6.75 -6.67
CA ILE A 235 -8.63 -5.77 -5.87
C ILE A 235 -9.01 -4.32 -6.19
N VAL A 236 -9.40 -4.01 -7.43
CA VAL A 236 -9.80 -2.65 -7.82
C VAL A 236 -11.16 -2.28 -7.25
N SER A 237 -12.08 -3.26 -7.12
CA SER A 237 -13.38 -3.01 -6.49
C SER A 237 -13.27 -2.61 -5.02
N ALA A 238 -12.24 -3.09 -4.32
CA ALA A 238 -11.97 -2.70 -2.94
C ALA A 238 -11.64 -1.20 -2.77
N TYR A 239 -11.14 -0.55 -3.83
CA TYR A 239 -10.87 0.90 -3.81
C TYR A 239 -12.09 1.76 -4.15
N TYR A 240 -13.01 1.23 -4.96
CA TYR A 240 -14.17 1.98 -5.42
C TYR A 240 -15.10 2.41 -4.27
N ASP A 241 -15.20 1.61 -3.22
CA ASP A 241 -16.05 1.91 -2.07
C ASP A 241 -15.36 2.74 -0.98
N VAL A 242 -14.02 2.80 -0.99
CA VAL A 242 -13.23 3.59 -0.02
C VAL A 242 -13.35 5.10 -0.31
N ASP A 243 -13.42 5.48 -1.58
CA ASP A 243 -13.54 6.90 -1.99
C ASP A 243 -14.96 7.50 -1.83
N LYS A 244 -15.93 6.73 -1.33
CA LYS A 244 -17.32 7.20 -1.15
C LYS A 244 -17.63 7.77 0.24
N TYR A 245 -16.68 7.75 1.16
CA TYR A 245 -16.82 8.23 2.53
C TYR A 245 -15.73 9.25 2.86
#